data_ed10190e55c281a164d9e071cf2751cf
#
_entry.id   ed10190e55c281a164d9e071cf2751cf
#
_cell.length_a   1.000
_cell.length_b   1.000
_cell.length_c   1.000
_cell.angle_alpha   90.00
_cell.angle_beta   90.00
_cell.angle_gamma   90.00
#
_symmetry.space_group_name_H-M   'P 1'
#
loop_
_entity.id
_entity.type
_entity.pdbx_description
1 polymer ?
#
loop_
_entity_poly.entity_id
_entity_poly.type
_entity_poly.pdbx_seq_one_letter_code
_entity_poly.pdbx_strand_id
1 'polypeptide(L)'
;MFEKYGVSIVRGMNAIAPALKFRQKVFRSGKPGLDFDKYDESCYHFLIYDLVTNELVCVFRALVLEDGGAINDSYSSQYYQLDEFSKFKGKMLEIGRFCVEKTIKDPTVLRLAWSELAKFIIKKRIKIIFGCTSFDGVDKFKHIEAFSLLKQNHLSPINTHPKVSSKYIFEFAKDLDTHRINTKLATLHLPPLLRLYLRMGAKVSRAAIFDFDLQTTHVFTSLNLKKPNKYLNN
;
A
#
# COMPACT_ATOMS: atom_id res chain seq x y z
N MET A 1 17.80 11.81 16.22
CA MET A 1 18.18 11.09 15.00
C MET A 1 17.24 11.35 13.83
N PHE A 2 16.08 12.01 14.02
CA PHE A 2 15.13 12.41 12.96
C PHE A 2 14.97 13.95 12.91
N GLU A 3 15.95 14.69 13.42
CA GLU A 3 15.88 16.16 13.54
C GLU A 3 15.60 16.90 12.23
N LYS A 4 15.89 16.26 11.08
CA LYS A 4 15.65 16.84 9.77
C LYS A 4 14.18 16.73 9.31
N TYR A 5 13.44 15.73 9.79
CA TYR A 5 12.07 15.45 9.32
C TYR A 5 11.09 15.40 10.48
N GLY A 6 9.91 16.00 10.24
CA GLY A 6 8.76 15.96 11.16
C GLY A 6 7.56 15.27 10.56
N VAL A 7 6.66 14.77 11.42
CA VAL A 7 5.42 14.12 10.99
C VAL A 7 4.22 14.80 11.61
N SER A 8 3.20 15.06 10.79
CA SER A 8 1.87 15.46 11.22
C SER A 8 0.86 14.42 10.79
N ILE A 9 -0.04 14.03 11.71
CA ILE A 9 -1.15 13.11 11.42
C ILE A 9 -2.43 13.92 11.54
N VAL A 10 -3.11 14.12 10.39
CA VAL A 10 -4.28 14.99 10.29
C VAL A 10 -5.51 14.23 9.77
N ARG A 11 -6.70 14.78 10.03
CA ARG A 11 -7.98 14.29 9.53
C ARG A 11 -8.92 15.48 9.29
N GLY A 12 -9.84 15.32 8.32
CA GLY A 12 -10.82 16.35 7.95
C GLY A 12 -10.32 17.26 6.82
N MET A 13 -11.24 17.69 5.98
CA MET A 13 -11.00 18.33 4.69
C MET A 13 -10.05 19.52 4.73
N ASN A 14 -10.21 20.41 5.71
CA ASN A 14 -9.35 21.60 5.81
C ASN A 14 -7.89 21.27 6.11
N ALA A 15 -7.63 20.18 6.86
CA ALA A 15 -6.30 19.78 7.27
C ALA A 15 -5.55 18.94 6.21
N ILE A 16 -6.28 18.28 5.31
CA ILE A 16 -5.68 17.36 4.33
C ILE A 16 -5.33 18.04 3.00
N ALA A 17 -5.71 19.29 2.77
CA ALA A 17 -5.45 20.00 1.52
C ALA A 17 -3.97 19.95 1.06
N PRO A 18 -2.96 20.09 1.92
CA PRO A 18 -1.56 19.93 1.52
C PRO A 18 -1.25 18.52 1.00
N ALA A 19 -1.84 17.46 1.61
CA ALA A 19 -1.66 16.09 1.16
C ALA A 19 -2.25 15.86 -0.25
N LEU A 20 -3.44 16.41 -0.52
CA LEU A 20 -4.11 16.29 -1.83
C LEU A 20 -3.29 16.96 -2.94
N LYS A 21 -2.74 18.16 -2.68
CA LYS A 21 -1.85 18.87 -3.62
C LYS A 21 -0.56 18.09 -3.88
N PHE A 22 0.06 17.56 -2.82
CA PHE A 22 1.27 16.76 -2.95
C PHE A 22 1.04 15.50 -3.77
N ARG A 23 -0.05 14.76 -3.52
CA ARG A 23 -0.44 13.57 -4.27
C ARG A 23 -0.70 13.90 -5.74
N GLN A 24 -1.38 15.02 -6.03
CA GLN A 24 -1.63 15.50 -7.40
C GLN A 24 -0.30 15.71 -8.15
N LYS A 25 0.66 16.37 -7.49
CA LYS A 25 2.00 16.56 -8.05
C LYS A 25 2.69 15.23 -8.37
N VAL A 26 2.67 14.28 -7.43
CA VAL A 26 3.43 13.03 -7.53
C VAL A 26 2.77 12.01 -8.46
N PHE A 27 1.46 11.79 -8.34
CA PHE A 27 0.75 10.76 -9.10
C PHE A 27 0.28 11.23 -10.48
N ARG A 28 -0.01 12.51 -10.63
CA ARG A 28 -0.64 13.04 -11.85
C ARG A 28 0.26 14.02 -12.62
N SER A 29 1.58 13.95 -12.38
CA SER A 29 2.59 14.77 -13.08
C SER A 29 2.28 16.26 -13.07
N GLY A 30 1.71 16.76 -11.97
CA GLY A 30 1.39 18.18 -11.79
C GLY A 30 0.22 18.71 -12.63
N LYS A 31 -0.61 17.85 -13.22
CA LYS A 31 -1.86 18.28 -13.89
C LYS A 31 -2.69 19.12 -12.92
N PRO A 32 -3.46 20.12 -13.41
CA PRO A 32 -4.33 20.92 -12.55
C PRO A 32 -5.32 20.05 -11.78
N GLY A 33 -5.61 20.44 -10.52
CA GLY A 33 -6.59 19.74 -9.68
C GLY A 33 -6.01 19.25 -8.35
N LEU A 34 -6.77 18.39 -7.70
CA LEU A 34 -6.41 17.72 -6.46
C LEU A 34 -6.63 16.22 -6.63
N ASP A 35 -5.70 15.39 -6.16
CA ASP A 35 -5.92 13.95 -6.08
C ASP A 35 -6.81 13.66 -4.86
N PHE A 36 -8.11 13.77 -5.06
CA PHE A 36 -9.14 13.58 -4.06
C PHE A 36 -10.09 12.45 -4.45
N ASP A 37 -10.46 11.62 -3.49
CA ASP A 37 -11.54 10.64 -3.61
C ASP A 37 -12.40 10.59 -2.34
N LYS A 38 -13.56 9.90 -2.41
CA LYS A 38 -14.54 9.81 -1.33
C LYS A 38 -14.01 9.22 -0.02
N TYR A 39 -12.87 8.55 -0.02
CA TYR A 39 -12.28 7.93 1.18
C TYR A 39 -11.43 8.90 1.99
N ASP A 40 -10.99 10.01 1.39
CA ASP A 40 -10.05 10.93 2.03
C ASP A 40 -10.59 11.54 3.33
N GLU A 41 -11.89 11.85 3.39
CA GLU A 41 -12.51 12.42 4.59
C GLU A 41 -12.50 11.45 5.79
N SER A 42 -12.60 10.15 5.52
CA SER A 42 -12.62 9.11 6.55
C SER A 42 -11.23 8.67 7.00
N CYS A 43 -10.19 9.01 6.23
CA CYS A 43 -8.82 8.60 6.48
C CYS A 43 -8.07 9.51 7.45
N TYR A 44 -7.09 8.94 8.13
CA TYR A 44 -5.97 9.68 8.71
C TYR A 44 -4.92 9.90 7.62
N HIS A 45 -4.39 11.10 7.52
CA HIS A 45 -3.32 11.44 6.57
C HIS A 45 -2.03 11.70 7.32
N PHE A 46 -0.98 11.00 6.92
CA PHE A 46 0.36 11.18 7.45
C PHE A 46 1.12 12.08 6.50
N LEU A 47 1.58 13.20 7.01
CA LEU A 47 2.33 14.22 6.28
C LEU A 47 3.72 14.31 6.87
N ILE A 48 4.74 14.04 6.05
CA ILE A 48 6.13 14.12 6.46
C ILE A 48 6.77 15.32 5.80
N TYR A 49 7.33 16.19 6.62
CA TYR A 49 7.95 17.44 6.21
C TYR A 49 9.46 17.38 6.40
N ASP A 50 10.20 17.96 5.49
CA ASP A 50 11.57 18.42 5.75
C ASP A 50 11.47 19.68 6.61
N LEU A 51 12.02 19.65 7.83
CA LEU A 51 11.91 20.75 8.81
C LEU A 51 12.81 21.94 8.46
N VAL A 52 13.76 21.75 7.55
CA VAL A 52 14.65 22.84 7.09
C VAL A 52 13.94 23.68 6.02
N THR A 53 13.31 23.00 5.05
CA THR A 53 12.63 23.68 3.93
C THR A 53 11.14 23.91 4.19
N ASN A 54 10.57 23.27 5.21
CA ASN A 54 9.14 23.22 5.50
C ASN A 54 8.31 22.64 4.35
N GLU A 55 8.90 21.80 3.49
CA GLU A 55 8.24 21.17 2.37
C GLU A 55 7.80 19.75 2.70
N LEU A 56 6.64 19.34 2.15
CA LEU A 56 6.20 17.95 2.18
C LEU A 56 7.12 17.08 1.33
N VAL A 57 7.60 15.97 1.91
CA VAL A 57 8.47 14.99 1.25
C VAL A 57 7.85 13.61 1.12
N CYS A 58 6.86 13.28 1.96
CA CYS A 58 6.14 12.03 1.88
C CYS A 58 4.72 12.19 2.45
N VAL A 59 3.77 11.51 1.83
CA VAL A 59 2.37 11.47 2.27
C VAL A 59 1.83 10.05 2.09
N PHE A 60 0.98 9.63 3.01
CA PHE A 60 0.11 8.46 2.84
C PHE A 60 -1.16 8.61 3.67
N ARG A 61 -2.18 7.83 3.34
CA ARG A 61 -3.41 7.80 4.13
C ARG A 61 -3.68 6.42 4.73
N ALA A 62 -4.43 6.40 5.81
CA ALA A 62 -4.77 5.22 6.56
C ALA A 62 -6.24 5.24 6.98
N LEU A 63 -7.04 4.30 6.49
CA LEU A 63 -8.43 4.10 6.87
C LEU A 63 -8.51 3.03 7.96
N VAL A 64 -9.05 3.39 9.11
CA VAL A 64 -9.29 2.45 10.22
C VAL A 64 -10.69 1.89 10.09
N LEU A 65 -10.82 0.58 10.01
CA LEU A 65 -12.08 -0.16 10.09
C LEU A 65 -12.16 -0.85 11.45
N GLU A 66 -13.29 -0.73 12.14
CA GLU A 66 -13.48 -1.31 13.47
C GLU A 66 -13.47 -2.84 13.43
N ASP A 67 -14.03 -3.42 12.38
CA ASP A 67 -13.93 -4.85 12.07
C ASP A 67 -14.16 -5.12 10.57
N GLY A 68 -14.21 -6.39 10.19
CA GLY A 68 -14.45 -6.82 8.82
C GLY A 68 -15.83 -6.45 8.27
N GLY A 69 -16.83 -6.18 9.13
CA GLY A 69 -18.16 -5.76 8.68
C GLY A 69 -18.13 -4.46 7.84
N ALA A 70 -17.13 -3.61 8.09
CA ALA A 70 -16.92 -2.36 7.36
C ALA A 70 -15.96 -2.51 6.15
N ILE A 71 -15.59 -3.72 5.73
CA ILE A 71 -14.57 -3.93 4.67
C ILE A 71 -14.96 -3.28 3.33
N ASN A 72 -16.26 -3.19 3.04
CA ASN A 72 -16.77 -2.60 1.82
C ASN A 72 -16.63 -1.06 1.79
N ASP A 73 -16.32 -0.43 2.90
CA ASP A 73 -16.02 1.01 2.98
C ASP A 73 -14.56 1.29 2.58
N SER A 74 -13.76 0.26 2.28
CA SER A 74 -12.37 0.41 1.87
C SER A 74 -12.21 0.76 0.39
N TYR A 75 -11.10 1.43 0.04
CA TYR A 75 -10.71 1.67 -1.36
C TYR A 75 -10.50 0.36 -2.12
N SER A 76 -9.90 -0.64 -1.48
CA SER A 76 -9.61 -1.94 -2.09
C SER A 76 -10.86 -2.70 -2.52
N SER A 77 -11.99 -2.49 -1.83
CA SER A 77 -13.26 -3.16 -2.16
C SER A 77 -13.84 -2.79 -3.52
N GLN A 78 -13.39 -1.69 -4.14
CA GLN A 78 -13.76 -1.32 -5.51
C GLN A 78 -13.21 -2.32 -6.54
N TYR A 79 -12.10 -2.95 -6.23
CA TYR A 79 -11.33 -3.78 -7.14
C TYR A 79 -11.35 -5.26 -6.77
N TYR A 80 -11.59 -5.55 -5.49
CA TYR A 80 -11.49 -6.90 -4.94
C TYR A 80 -12.72 -7.25 -4.10
N GLN A 81 -13.25 -8.45 -4.29
CA GLN A 81 -14.24 -9.05 -3.39
C GLN A 81 -13.52 -9.53 -2.12
N LEU A 82 -13.82 -8.91 -1.00
CA LEU A 82 -13.11 -9.11 0.27
C LEU A 82 -13.94 -9.89 1.30
N ASP A 83 -14.79 -10.81 0.84
CA ASP A 83 -15.77 -11.56 1.65
C ASP A 83 -15.13 -12.27 2.85
N GLU A 84 -13.94 -12.84 2.66
CA GLU A 84 -13.23 -13.52 3.75
C GLU A 84 -12.76 -12.56 4.85
N PHE A 85 -12.53 -11.30 4.49
CA PHE A 85 -12.19 -10.26 5.46
C PHE A 85 -13.42 -9.75 6.21
N SER A 86 -14.63 -9.86 5.64
CA SER A 86 -15.87 -9.39 6.25
C SER A 86 -16.18 -10.07 7.60
N LYS A 87 -15.72 -11.31 7.78
CA LYS A 87 -15.91 -12.10 9.00
C LYS A 87 -14.87 -11.79 10.08
N PHE A 88 -13.86 -11.00 9.78
CA PHE A 88 -12.77 -10.76 10.72
C PHE A 88 -13.23 -9.88 11.89
N LYS A 89 -12.96 -10.35 13.13
CA LYS A 89 -13.26 -9.61 14.35
C LYS A 89 -12.01 -8.91 14.88
N GLY A 90 -12.02 -7.60 14.83
CA GLY A 90 -10.96 -6.71 15.29
C GLY A 90 -10.56 -5.66 14.24
N LYS A 91 -9.86 -4.62 14.71
CA LYS A 91 -9.54 -3.47 13.86
C LYS A 91 -8.61 -3.81 12.73
N MET A 92 -8.93 -3.23 11.57
CA MET A 92 -8.17 -3.35 10.33
C MET A 92 -7.72 -1.97 9.87
N LEU A 93 -6.63 -1.90 9.13
CA LEU A 93 -6.07 -0.67 8.60
C LEU A 93 -5.80 -0.83 7.11
N GLU A 94 -6.50 -0.06 6.31
CA GLU A 94 -6.14 0.08 4.90
C GLU A 94 -5.13 1.21 4.73
N ILE A 95 -4.02 0.92 4.07
CA ILE A 95 -3.00 1.92 3.72
C ILE A 95 -3.07 2.18 2.22
N GLY A 96 -3.14 3.45 1.87
CA GLY A 96 -3.21 3.87 0.47
C GLY A 96 -2.51 5.21 0.21
N ARG A 97 -2.41 5.54 -1.08
CA ARG A 97 -1.83 6.81 -1.55
C ARG A 97 -0.43 7.09 -0.98
N PHE A 98 0.36 6.04 -0.75
CA PHE A 98 1.73 6.19 -0.26
C PHE A 98 2.63 6.74 -1.36
N CYS A 99 3.11 7.94 -1.18
CA CYS A 99 3.99 8.59 -2.14
C CYS A 99 5.09 9.40 -1.47
N VAL A 100 6.24 9.41 -2.11
CA VAL A 100 7.44 10.16 -1.71
C VAL A 100 7.83 11.06 -2.88
N GLU A 101 8.30 12.26 -2.59
CA GLU A 101 8.84 13.17 -3.59
C GLU A 101 10.00 12.47 -4.35
N LYS A 102 9.94 12.49 -5.68
CA LYS A 102 10.87 11.72 -6.54
C LYS A 102 12.34 12.11 -6.36
N THR A 103 12.59 13.35 -5.96
CA THR A 103 13.94 13.86 -5.72
C THR A 103 14.54 13.39 -4.39
N ILE A 104 13.71 12.93 -3.47
CA ILE A 104 14.15 12.49 -2.14
C ILE A 104 14.75 11.07 -2.24
N LYS A 105 16.05 10.98 -1.95
CA LYS A 105 16.79 9.71 -1.91
C LYS A 105 17.12 9.26 -0.47
N ASP A 106 16.82 10.11 0.52
CA ASP A 106 17.12 9.85 1.92
C ASP A 106 16.21 8.73 2.48
N PRO A 107 16.75 7.58 2.85
CA PRO A 107 15.97 6.47 3.39
C PRO A 107 15.35 6.78 4.76
N THR A 108 15.79 7.85 5.43
CA THR A 108 15.27 8.28 6.74
C THR A 108 13.79 8.65 6.64
N VAL A 109 13.35 9.22 5.50
CA VAL A 109 11.93 9.56 5.27
C VAL A 109 11.05 8.31 5.37
N LEU A 110 11.42 7.22 4.70
CA LEU A 110 10.68 5.97 4.77
C LEU A 110 10.73 5.33 6.16
N ARG A 111 11.90 5.37 6.82
CA ARG A 111 12.03 4.85 8.19
C ARG A 111 11.14 5.61 9.18
N LEU A 112 11.08 6.94 9.05
CA LEU A 112 10.20 7.76 9.87
C LEU A 112 8.71 7.46 9.61
N ALA A 113 8.32 7.38 8.32
CA ALA A 113 6.96 7.01 7.93
C ALA A 113 6.52 5.69 8.58
N TRP A 114 7.39 4.68 8.53
CA TRP A 114 7.13 3.37 9.15
C TRP A 114 7.10 3.40 10.67
N SER A 115 7.98 4.16 11.29
CA SER A 115 8.01 4.33 12.76
C SER A 115 6.70 4.92 13.24
N GLU A 116 6.22 5.99 12.61
CA GLU A 116 4.96 6.63 12.98
C GLU A 116 3.74 5.76 12.68
N LEU A 117 3.76 5.04 11.56
CA LEU A 117 2.73 4.06 11.25
C LEU A 117 2.70 2.93 12.30
N ALA A 118 3.85 2.42 12.73
CA ALA A 118 3.92 1.38 13.77
C ALA A 118 3.35 1.87 15.11
N LYS A 119 3.69 3.09 15.54
CA LYS A 119 3.10 3.71 16.73
C LYS A 119 1.57 3.82 16.61
N PHE A 120 1.08 4.24 15.43
CA PHE A 120 -0.34 4.36 15.15
C PHE A 120 -1.04 3.00 15.21
N ILE A 121 -0.47 1.96 14.62
CA ILE A 121 -0.96 0.57 14.63
C ILE A 121 -1.12 0.07 16.07
N ILE A 122 -0.11 0.27 16.91
CA ILE A 122 -0.14 -0.12 18.32
C ILE A 122 -1.22 0.67 19.07
N LYS A 123 -1.22 2.00 18.93
CA LYS A 123 -2.19 2.89 19.59
C LYS A 123 -3.64 2.54 19.24
N LYS A 124 -3.90 2.21 17.95
CA LYS A 124 -5.23 1.85 17.46
C LYS A 124 -5.58 0.37 17.65
N ARG A 125 -4.63 -0.45 18.12
CA ARG A 125 -4.81 -1.91 18.31
C ARG A 125 -5.17 -2.64 17.00
N ILE A 126 -4.55 -2.23 15.90
CA ILE A 126 -4.77 -2.83 14.58
C ILE A 126 -4.30 -4.28 14.57
N LYS A 127 -5.05 -5.17 13.90
CA LYS A 127 -4.75 -6.60 13.78
C LYS A 127 -4.43 -7.04 12.36
N ILE A 128 -4.97 -6.35 11.37
CA ILE A 128 -4.68 -6.58 9.95
C ILE A 128 -4.35 -5.26 9.29
N ILE A 129 -3.28 -5.24 8.49
CA ILE A 129 -2.97 -4.17 7.54
C ILE A 129 -3.27 -4.71 6.15
N PHE A 130 -3.88 -3.91 5.29
CA PHE A 130 -4.14 -4.27 3.91
C PHE A 130 -4.14 -3.05 2.99
N GLY A 131 -4.22 -3.28 1.69
CA GLY A 131 -4.35 -2.23 0.68
C GLY A 131 -3.86 -2.67 -0.70
N CYS A 132 -4.02 -1.80 -1.68
CA CYS A 132 -3.50 -1.97 -3.02
C CYS A 132 -2.05 -1.52 -3.08
N THR A 133 -1.15 -2.41 -3.50
CA THR A 133 0.27 -2.08 -3.68
C THR A 133 0.60 -2.05 -5.16
N SER A 134 1.07 -0.91 -5.64
CA SER A 134 1.22 -0.62 -7.07
C SER A 134 2.64 -0.78 -7.57
N PHE A 135 2.75 -1.35 -8.74
CA PHE A 135 3.90 -1.35 -9.64
C PHE A 135 3.74 -0.22 -10.65
N ASP A 136 4.82 0.37 -11.09
CA ASP A 136 4.81 1.44 -12.08
C ASP A 136 4.52 0.93 -13.49
N GLY A 137 3.51 1.52 -14.13
CA GLY A 137 3.06 1.19 -15.49
C GLY A 137 1.99 0.10 -15.55
N VAL A 138 1.41 -0.01 -16.73
CA VAL A 138 0.33 -0.98 -17.07
C VAL A 138 0.81 -2.10 -18.01
N ASP A 139 2.11 -2.24 -18.18
CA ASP A 139 2.73 -3.33 -18.96
C ASP A 139 3.05 -4.52 -18.03
N LYS A 140 2.35 -5.64 -18.24
CA LYS A 140 2.53 -6.87 -17.46
C LYS A 140 3.94 -7.47 -17.58
N PHE A 141 4.62 -7.25 -18.69
CA PHE A 141 5.95 -7.81 -18.94
C PHE A 141 7.06 -7.06 -18.23
N LYS A 142 6.85 -5.77 -17.92
CA LYS A 142 7.82 -4.92 -17.22
C LYS A 142 8.27 -5.50 -15.87
N HIS A 143 7.35 -6.19 -15.17
CA HIS A 143 7.58 -6.69 -13.81
C HIS A 143 7.41 -8.21 -13.69
N ILE A 144 7.58 -8.94 -14.80
CA ILE A 144 7.29 -10.39 -14.86
C ILE A 144 8.07 -11.21 -13.81
N GLU A 145 9.32 -10.86 -13.54
CA GLU A 145 10.14 -11.53 -12.52
C GLU A 145 9.60 -11.29 -11.10
N ALA A 146 9.14 -10.06 -10.82
CA ALA A 146 8.53 -9.76 -9.54
C ALA A 146 7.20 -10.51 -9.36
N PHE A 147 6.35 -10.56 -10.39
CA PHE A 147 5.11 -11.36 -10.34
C PHE A 147 5.38 -12.86 -10.22
N SER A 148 6.41 -13.37 -10.86
CA SER A 148 6.84 -14.77 -10.72
C SER A 148 7.28 -15.08 -9.28
N LEU A 149 8.02 -14.17 -8.64
CA LEU A 149 8.40 -14.27 -7.24
C LEU A 149 7.18 -14.24 -6.31
N LEU A 150 6.21 -13.34 -6.58
CA LEU A 150 4.95 -13.28 -5.83
C LEU A 150 4.17 -14.58 -5.96
N LYS A 151 4.07 -15.13 -7.19
CA LYS A 151 3.42 -16.43 -7.43
C LYS A 151 4.06 -17.54 -6.61
N GLN A 152 5.37 -17.62 -6.61
CA GLN A 152 6.10 -18.72 -5.97
C GLN A 152 5.98 -18.69 -4.44
N ASN A 153 6.07 -17.49 -3.81
CA ASN A 153 6.32 -17.40 -2.37
C ASN A 153 5.27 -16.65 -1.56
N HIS A 154 4.42 -15.85 -2.20
CA HIS A 154 3.66 -14.83 -1.47
C HIS A 154 2.15 -14.84 -1.73
N LEU A 155 1.62 -15.80 -2.47
CA LEU A 155 0.18 -15.86 -2.72
C LEU A 155 -0.63 -16.06 -1.46
N SER A 156 -1.79 -15.42 -1.39
CA SER A 156 -2.84 -15.74 -0.43
C SER A 156 -3.32 -17.19 -0.63
N PRO A 157 -3.65 -17.90 0.46
CA PRO A 157 -4.23 -19.23 0.36
C PRO A 157 -5.49 -19.23 -0.53
N ILE A 158 -5.72 -20.34 -1.23
CA ILE A 158 -6.81 -20.47 -2.23
C ILE A 158 -8.19 -20.14 -1.63
N ASN A 159 -8.41 -20.52 -0.38
CA ASN A 159 -9.71 -20.37 0.29
C ASN A 159 -9.93 -18.94 0.88
N THR A 160 -8.91 -18.10 0.86
CA THR A 160 -8.95 -16.76 1.49
C THR A 160 -8.40 -15.68 0.58
N HIS A 161 -8.20 -15.97 -0.72
CA HIS A 161 -7.70 -14.96 -1.64
C HIS A 161 -8.84 -14.05 -2.11
N PRO A 162 -8.62 -12.74 -2.22
CA PRO A 162 -9.58 -11.83 -2.81
C PRO A 162 -9.80 -12.15 -4.29
N LYS A 163 -11.05 -12.29 -4.69
CA LYS A 163 -11.41 -12.36 -6.11
C LYS A 163 -11.37 -10.97 -6.71
N VAL A 164 -11.03 -10.89 -7.99
CA VAL A 164 -10.93 -9.61 -8.70
C VAL A 164 -12.27 -9.23 -9.30
N SER A 165 -12.66 -7.97 -9.17
CA SER A 165 -13.92 -7.43 -9.73
C SER A 165 -13.69 -6.58 -10.99
N SER A 166 -12.44 -6.43 -11.47
CA SER A 166 -12.09 -5.64 -12.65
C SER A 166 -12.08 -6.49 -13.93
N LYS A 167 -12.28 -5.83 -15.07
CA LYS A 167 -12.09 -6.43 -16.42
C LYS A 167 -10.64 -6.41 -16.88
N TYR A 168 -9.84 -5.51 -16.34
CA TYR A 168 -8.44 -5.29 -16.74
C TYR A 168 -7.51 -5.93 -15.73
N ILE A 169 -7.25 -7.23 -15.92
CA ILE A 169 -6.51 -8.06 -14.98
C ILE A 169 -5.33 -8.77 -15.63
N PHE A 170 -4.35 -9.10 -14.80
CA PHE A 170 -3.29 -10.03 -15.11
C PHE A 170 -3.33 -11.19 -14.10
N GLU A 171 -3.82 -12.34 -14.52
CA GLU A 171 -3.91 -13.56 -13.69
C GLU A 171 -2.54 -14.20 -13.51
N PHE A 172 -1.56 -13.47 -12.98
CA PHE A 172 -0.17 -13.90 -12.91
C PHE A 172 0.03 -15.25 -12.19
N ALA A 173 -0.84 -15.59 -11.25
CA ALA A 173 -0.78 -16.89 -10.57
C ALA A 173 -1.13 -18.05 -11.51
N LYS A 174 -1.93 -17.81 -12.56
CA LYS A 174 -2.32 -18.78 -13.58
C LYS A 174 -1.42 -18.69 -14.82
N ASP A 175 -1.25 -17.47 -15.33
CA ASP A 175 -0.67 -17.21 -16.65
C ASP A 175 0.85 -17.36 -16.68
N LEU A 176 1.54 -17.20 -15.54
CA LEU A 176 2.99 -17.37 -15.50
C LEU A 176 3.36 -18.83 -15.28
N ASP A 177 4.24 -19.34 -16.12
CA ASP A 177 4.84 -20.65 -15.90
C ASP A 177 5.80 -20.65 -14.71
N THR A 178 6.05 -21.84 -14.14
CA THR A 178 7.09 -22.05 -13.14
C THR A 178 8.45 -22.16 -13.82
N HIS A 179 9.00 -21.04 -14.26
CA HIS A 179 10.35 -20.99 -14.79
C HIS A 179 11.35 -20.58 -13.71
N ARG A 180 12.61 -20.67 -14.03
CA ARG A 180 13.70 -20.25 -13.12
C ARG A 180 13.65 -18.73 -12.96
N ILE A 181 13.32 -18.27 -11.76
CA ILE A 181 13.19 -16.84 -11.46
C ILE A 181 14.58 -16.23 -11.25
N ASN A 182 14.83 -15.10 -11.87
CA ASN A 182 15.95 -14.24 -11.50
C ASN A 182 15.60 -13.46 -10.22
N THR A 183 15.93 -14.03 -9.05
CA THR A 183 15.59 -13.47 -7.74
C THR A 183 16.14 -12.07 -7.53
N LYS A 184 17.33 -11.75 -8.07
CA LYS A 184 17.93 -10.42 -7.98
C LYS A 184 17.08 -9.40 -8.74
N LEU A 185 16.70 -9.71 -9.97
CA LEU A 185 15.87 -8.85 -10.82
C LEU A 185 14.45 -8.74 -10.24
N ALA A 186 13.87 -9.86 -9.80
CA ALA A 186 12.57 -9.88 -9.15
C ALA A 186 12.52 -8.95 -7.94
N THR A 187 13.55 -9.03 -7.07
CA THR A 187 13.65 -8.16 -5.89
C THR A 187 13.81 -6.68 -6.27
N LEU A 188 14.56 -6.39 -7.32
CA LEU A 188 14.74 -5.02 -7.82
C LEU A 188 13.42 -4.42 -8.32
N HIS A 189 12.60 -5.21 -9.02
CA HIS A 189 11.32 -4.79 -9.57
C HIS A 189 10.18 -4.73 -8.53
N LEU A 190 10.34 -5.32 -7.36
CA LEU A 190 9.35 -5.16 -6.28
C LEU A 190 9.30 -3.72 -5.79
N PRO A 191 8.13 -3.10 -5.72
CA PRO A 191 7.96 -1.79 -5.07
C PRO A 191 8.54 -1.81 -3.64
N PRO A 192 9.24 -0.76 -3.20
CA PRO A 192 9.90 -0.74 -1.87
C PRO A 192 8.95 -1.06 -0.71
N LEU A 193 7.74 -0.52 -0.77
CA LEU A 193 6.69 -0.76 0.21
C LEU A 193 6.26 -2.24 0.24
N LEU A 194 6.01 -2.83 -0.93
CA LEU A 194 5.63 -4.23 -1.05
C LEU A 194 6.74 -5.14 -0.51
N ARG A 195 7.99 -4.85 -0.85
CA ARG A 195 9.17 -5.61 -0.38
C ARG A 195 9.22 -5.68 1.16
N LEU A 196 8.91 -4.56 1.82
CA LEU A 196 8.86 -4.53 3.28
C LEU A 196 7.70 -5.38 3.83
N TYR A 197 6.51 -5.26 3.27
CA TYR A 197 5.36 -6.08 3.67
C TYR A 197 5.62 -7.58 3.50
N LEU A 198 6.22 -7.98 2.37
CA LEU A 198 6.55 -9.38 2.12
C LEU A 198 7.55 -9.95 3.12
N ARG A 199 8.55 -9.17 3.53
CA ARG A 199 9.49 -9.54 4.61
C ARG A 199 8.76 -9.76 5.94
N MET A 200 7.71 -9.01 6.21
CA MET A 200 6.86 -9.19 7.40
C MET A 200 5.83 -10.34 7.26
N GLY A 201 5.86 -11.09 6.15
CA GLY A 201 4.98 -12.22 5.93
C GLY A 201 3.65 -11.87 5.26
N ALA A 202 3.53 -10.71 4.65
CA ALA A 202 2.34 -10.34 3.88
C ALA A 202 2.08 -11.31 2.73
N LYS A 203 0.82 -11.42 2.36
CA LYS A 203 0.33 -12.20 1.23
C LYS A 203 -0.34 -11.28 0.22
N VAL A 204 -0.30 -11.70 -1.06
CA VAL A 204 -0.87 -10.93 -2.16
C VAL A 204 -2.00 -11.69 -2.86
N SER A 205 -2.84 -10.95 -3.59
CA SER A 205 -3.86 -11.53 -4.49
C SER A 205 -3.22 -12.42 -5.56
N ARG A 206 -4.02 -13.25 -6.18
CA ARG A 206 -3.57 -14.17 -7.25
C ARG A 206 -3.57 -13.52 -8.63
N ALA A 207 -4.22 -12.37 -8.75
CA ALA A 207 -4.22 -11.55 -9.95
C ALA A 207 -3.90 -10.09 -9.59
N ALA A 208 -3.30 -9.38 -10.54
CA ALA A 208 -3.06 -7.95 -10.50
C ALA A 208 -4.10 -7.21 -11.36
N ILE A 209 -4.34 -5.96 -11.05
CA ILE A 209 -5.27 -5.08 -11.77
C ILE A 209 -4.50 -3.95 -12.44
N PHE A 210 -4.82 -3.67 -13.70
CA PHE A 210 -4.32 -2.51 -14.41
C PHE A 210 -5.17 -1.28 -14.04
N ASP A 211 -4.55 -0.30 -13.41
CA ASP A 211 -5.14 0.99 -13.08
C ASP A 211 -4.68 2.03 -14.12
N PHE A 212 -5.53 2.30 -15.09
CA PHE A 212 -5.23 3.26 -16.16
C PHE A 212 -5.33 4.71 -15.70
N ASP A 213 -6.03 5.00 -14.61
CA ASP A 213 -6.10 6.36 -14.04
C ASP A 213 -4.76 6.77 -13.40
N LEU A 214 -4.20 5.89 -12.60
CA LEU A 214 -2.88 6.11 -11.96
C LEU A 214 -1.71 5.59 -12.79
N GLN A 215 -1.96 4.97 -13.97
CA GLN A 215 -0.93 4.35 -14.81
C GLN A 215 -0.06 3.35 -14.04
N THR A 216 -0.72 2.48 -13.26
CA THR A 216 -0.06 1.47 -12.42
C THR A 216 -0.69 0.09 -12.59
N THR A 217 0.02 -0.93 -12.13
CA THR A 217 -0.52 -2.29 -11.96
C THR A 217 -0.44 -2.63 -10.48
N HIS A 218 -1.57 -2.98 -9.84
CA HIS A 218 -1.55 -3.23 -8.40
C HIS A 218 -2.01 -4.63 -8.02
N VAL A 219 -1.50 -5.13 -6.89
CA VAL A 219 -1.97 -6.34 -6.20
C VAL A 219 -2.61 -5.94 -4.87
N PHE A 220 -3.66 -6.68 -4.47
CA PHE A 220 -4.10 -6.61 -3.09
C PHE A 220 -3.05 -7.25 -2.20
N THR A 221 -2.69 -6.56 -1.12
CA THR A 221 -1.70 -7.03 -0.15
C THR A 221 -2.32 -7.03 1.23
N SER A 222 -2.12 -8.09 2.00
CA SER A 222 -2.59 -8.15 3.39
C SER A 222 -1.53 -8.73 4.32
N LEU A 223 -1.45 -8.18 5.53
CA LEU A 223 -0.55 -8.59 6.60
C LEU A 223 -1.32 -8.78 7.90
N ASN A 224 -1.34 -10.00 8.42
CA ASN A 224 -1.94 -10.32 9.71
C ASN A 224 -0.89 -10.17 10.82
N LEU A 225 -1.07 -9.19 11.70
CA LEU A 225 -0.15 -8.87 12.79
C LEU A 225 -0.26 -9.82 14.00
N LYS A 226 -1.28 -10.67 14.06
CA LYS A 226 -1.45 -11.66 15.14
C LYS A 226 -0.57 -12.91 14.98
N LYS A 227 -0.10 -13.19 13.76
CA LYS A 227 0.84 -14.31 13.52
C LYS A 227 2.21 -13.87 14.02
N PRO A 228 2.89 -14.68 14.86
CA PRO A 228 4.22 -14.33 15.34
C PRO A 228 5.14 -14.15 14.13
N ASN A 229 5.59 -12.92 13.96
CA ASN A 229 6.52 -12.58 12.91
C ASN A 229 7.89 -12.44 13.54
N LYS A 230 8.84 -13.31 13.15
CA LYS A 230 10.22 -13.30 13.66
C LYS A 230 10.93 -11.95 13.54
N TYR A 231 10.37 -11.01 12.77
CA TYR A 231 10.96 -9.71 12.47
C TYR A 231 10.40 -8.53 13.28
N LEU A 232 9.39 -8.75 14.15
CA LEU A 232 8.83 -7.69 15.01
C LEU A 232 9.34 -7.77 16.45
N ASN A 233 10.18 -8.76 16.78
CA ASN A 233 10.70 -9.02 18.12
C ASN A 233 12.18 -8.66 18.29
N ASN A 234 12.74 -7.80 17.44
CA ASN A 234 14.08 -7.25 17.60
C ASN A 234 14.06 -5.73 17.60
#